data_0860cd37ad930d59aa8c383118c24d54
#
_entry.id   0860cd37ad930d59aa8c383118c24d54
#
_cell.length_a   1.000
_cell.length_b   1.000
_cell.length_c   1.000
_cell.angle_alpha   90.00
_cell.angle_beta   90.00
_cell.angle_gamma   90.00
#
_symmetry.space_group_name_H-M   'P 1'
#
loop_
_entity.id
_entity.type
_entity.pdbx_description
1 polymer ?
#
loop_
_entity_poly.entity_id
_entity_poly.type
_entity_poly.pdbx_seq_one_letter_code
_entity_poly.pdbx_strand_id
1 'polypeptide(L)'
;MKALVVDDNDLMRSNVSDTLRGDGWDVCEAQSAEQAFEMLHAESWSLVFCDVKLSEKNNQEGYAVLRRFTEEQPEAQIILMTGHGSAAGALDAVSFGAYDYLMKPFDIEELLRISRAVRRGIEKRNRRSTSGELGPPDVYSSDVDLIGVCPAFVDVMKMVGRVAPTNLPVLVTGESGTGKEIVARSIHARSPRASQAFIAVNCGAMPSELIESELFGHVKGSFTGATADRRGLLQEADGGTIFLDEITETTPAFQVKLLRALQEGEVRRVGANQTMRVDVRVITATNRNIEQEMREGRFRQDLLYRLNAVTLHLPPLRERIEDIVPLAKFFIHKIVPEGGPPIGLAREAVEVLKNYDWPGNIRELENAIVRATALCDQIIRPEDLPERIREFSTKGPDNVETRLDTSEPDDEELISLFELEGRHIERVLRHTRGNKQAAARLLGIDRTTLQRMIKRHQLSSLPPDGHANGQQGLWKM
;
A
#
# COMPACT_ATOMS: atom_id res chain seq x y z
N MET A 1 -30.14 -27.84 6.08
CA MET A 1 -28.69 -27.64 5.97
C MET A 1 -28.14 -27.50 7.36
N LYS A 2 -27.05 -28.25 7.67
CA LYS A 2 -26.44 -28.24 9.01
C LYS A 2 -25.32 -27.23 9.11
N ALA A 3 -25.30 -26.50 10.25
CA ALA A 3 -24.23 -25.59 10.60
C ALA A 3 -23.60 -26.00 11.93
N LEU A 4 -22.29 -25.82 12.07
CA LEU A 4 -21.53 -26.03 13.29
C LEU A 4 -20.98 -24.70 13.76
N VAL A 5 -21.13 -24.40 15.05
CA VAL A 5 -20.53 -23.22 15.70
C VAL A 5 -19.53 -23.68 16.74
N VAL A 6 -18.26 -23.28 16.58
CA VAL A 6 -17.15 -23.67 17.45
C VAL A 6 -16.58 -22.41 18.09
N ASP A 7 -16.79 -22.25 19.40
CA ASP A 7 -16.31 -21.08 20.15
C ASP A 7 -16.19 -21.48 21.64
N ASP A 8 -15.13 -21.12 22.33
CA ASP A 8 -14.95 -21.42 23.77
C ASP A 8 -15.78 -20.50 24.67
N ASN A 9 -16.22 -19.35 24.13
CA ASN A 9 -17.08 -18.41 24.83
C ASN A 9 -18.55 -18.78 24.67
N ASP A 10 -19.21 -19.23 25.77
CA ASP A 10 -20.59 -19.68 25.79
C ASP A 10 -21.58 -18.63 25.25
N LEU A 11 -21.38 -17.34 25.60
CA LEU A 11 -22.28 -16.28 25.19
C LEU A 11 -22.17 -16.04 23.67
N MET A 12 -20.95 -16.00 23.15
CA MET A 12 -20.71 -15.78 21.72
C MET A 12 -21.24 -16.98 20.92
N ARG A 13 -20.96 -18.20 21.36
CA ARG A 13 -21.43 -19.43 20.73
C ARG A 13 -22.97 -19.46 20.65
N SER A 14 -23.65 -19.15 21.76
CA SER A 14 -25.12 -19.08 21.80
C SER A 14 -25.67 -18.02 20.86
N ASN A 15 -25.12 -16.79 20.88
CA ASN A 15 -25.60 -15.69 20.04
C ASN A 15 -25.48 -16.00 18.54
N VAL A 16 -24.36 -16.58 18.12
CA VAL A 16 -24.15 -17.00 16.71
C VAL A 16 -25.11 -18.11 16.35
N SER A 17 -25.26 -19.12 17.23
CA SER A 17 -26.15 -20.27 17.03
C SER A 17 -27.60 -19.82 16.90
N ASP A 18 -28.09 -18.97 17.80
CA ASP A 18 -29.46 -18.47 17.78
C ASP A 18 -29.76 -17.63 16.53
N THR A 19 -28.80 -16.83 16.11
CA THR A 19 -28.91 -16.06 14.87
C THR A 19 -29.01 -16.98 13.63
N LEU A 20 -28.21 -18.02 13.55
CA LEU A 20 -28.25 -19.00 12.47
C LEU A 20 -29.52 -19.85 12.49
N ARG A 21 -29.99 -20.25 13.69
CA ARG A 21 -31.28 -20.94 13.83
C ARG A 21 -32.45 -20.06 13.36
N GLY A 22 -32.42 -18.77 13.71
CA GLY A 22 -33.39 -17.80 13.22
C GLY A 22 -33.39 -17.62 11.69
N ASP A 23 -32.25 -17.82 11.03
CA ASP A 23 -32.12 -17.82 9.56
C ASP A 23 -32.41 -19.23 8.94
N GLY A 24 -32.82 -20.23 9.74
CA GLY A 24 -33.28 -21.54 9.27
C GLY A 24 -32.17 -22.57 9.06
N TRP A 25 -31.05 -22.46 9.77
CA TRP A 25 -30.02 -23.49 9.86
C TRP A 25 -30.32 -24.48 10.99
N ASP A 26 -29.97 -25.74 10.79
CA ASP A 26 -29.93 -26.77 11.85
C ASP A 26 -28.53 -26.67 12.49
N VAL A 27 -28.46 -26.14 13.73
CA VAL A 27 -27.20 -25.70 14.34
C VAL A 27 -26.80 -26.61 15.49
N CYS A 28 -25.60 -27.16 15.39
CA CYS A 28 -24.89 -27.81 16.50
C CYS A 28 -23.78 -26.89 17.03
N GLU A 29 -23.38 -27.14 18.27
CA GLU A 29 -22.40 -26.32 18.99
C GLU A 29 -21.22 -27.16 19.49
N ALA A 30 -20.01 -26.64 19.43
CA ALA A 30 -18.82 -27.23 20.01
C ALA A 30 -18.07 -26.15 20.79
N GLN A 31 -17.52 -26.49 21.95
CA GLN A 31 -16.77 -25.56 22.80
C GLN A 31 -15.26 -25.71 22.70
N SER A 32 -14.78 -26.68 21.91
CA SER A 32 -13.35 -26.91 21.69
C SER A 32 -13.08 -27.53 20.32
N ALA A 33 -11.83 -27.54 19.90
CA ALA A 33 -11.39 -28.18 18.67
C ALA A 33 -11.61 -29.70 18.71
N GLU A 34 -11.39 -30.35 19.85
CA GLU A 34 -11.60 -31.81 20.02
C GLU A 34 -13.05 -32.17 19.78
N GLN A 35 -13.99 -31.44 20.37
CA GLN A 35 -15.42 -31.66 20.16
C GLN A 35 -15.81 -31.41 18.70
N ALA A 36 -15.22 -30.36 18.06
CA ALA A 36 -15.46 -30.12 16.64
C ALA A 36 -14.96 -31.28 15.76
N PHE A 37 -13.84 -31.93 16.11
CA PHE A 37 -13.32 -33.10 15.38
C PHE A 37 -14.18 -34.32 15.58
N GLU A 38 -14.74 -34.55 16.78
CA GLU A 38 -15.71 -35.62 17.00
C GLU A 38 -16.95 -35.44 16.11
N MET A 39 -17.47 -34.22 16.03
CA MET A 39 -18.64 -33.90 15.21
C MET A 39 -18.31 -33.96 13.70
N LEU A 40 -17.06 -33.65 13.27
CA LEU A 40 -16.64 -33.79 11.88
C LEU A 40 -16.81 -35.22 11.37
N HIS A 41 -16.50 -36.23 12.21
CA HIS A 41 -16.63 -37.64 11.84
C HIS A 41 -18.08 -38.19 11.94
N ALA A 42 -18.91 -37.51 12.73
CA ALA A 42 -20.28 -37.99 12.99
C ALA A 42 -21.26 -37.54 11.90
N GLU A 43 -21.07 -36.38 11.29
CA GLU A 43 -22.04 -35.74 10.41
C GLU A 43 -21.38 -34.95 9.26
N SER A 44 -22.19 -34.64 8.22
CA SER A 44 -21.75 -33.77 7.13
C SER A 44 -22.22 -32.33 7.36
N TRP A 45 -21.30 -31.40 7.25
CA TRP A 45 -21.54 -29.99 7.53
C TRP A 45 -21.62 -29.18 6.23
N SER A 46 -22.53 -28.22 6.20
CA SER A 46 -22.64 -27.26 5.09
C SER A 46 -21.97 -25.95 5.40
N LEU A 47 -21.92 -25.58 6.70
CA LEU A 47 -21.41 -24.30 7.18
C LEU A 47 -20.76 -24.51 8.54
N VAL A 48 -19.57 -23.94 8.76
CA VAL A 48 -18.86 -23.99 10.03
C VAL A 48 -18.40 -22.57 10.39
N PHE A 49 -18.83 -22.07 11.55
CA PHE A 49 -18.25 -20.89 12.17
C PHE A 49 -17.31 -21.34 13.27
N CYS A 50 -16.05 -20.96 13.21
CA CYS A 50 -15.04 -21.41 14.17
C CYS A 50 -14.21 -20.24 14.68
N ASP A 51 -14.10 -20.10 16.00
CA ASP A 51 -13.14 -19.14 16.59
C ASP A 51 -11.71 -19.59 16.31
N VAL A 52 -10.85 -18.62 16.00
CA VAL A 52 -9.42 -18.85 15.81
C VAL A 52 -8.77 -19.30 17.11
N LYS A 53 -9.21 -18.74 18.24
CA LYS A 53 -8.65 -18.99 19.58
C LYS A 53 -9.68 -19.78 20.40
N LEU A 54 -9.51 -21.09 20.49
CA LEU A 54 -10.39 -21.99 21.23
C LEU A 54 -9.86 -22.37 22.63
N SER A 55 -8.64 -21.92 22.99
CA SER A 55 -8.08 -22.09 24.32
C SER A 55 -7.05 -20.99 24.65
N GLU A 56 -6.76 -20.81 25.94
CA GLU A 56 -5.71 -19.88 26.37
C GLU A 56 -4.29 -20.34 26.01
N LYS A 57 -4.10 -21.63 25.76
CA LYS A 57 -2.78 -22.24 25.56
C LYS A 57 -2.28 -22.20 24.12
N ASN A 58 -3.20 -22.14 23.15
CA ASN A 58 -2.83 -22.18 21.75
C ASN A 58 -3.72 -21.23 20.92
N ASN A 59 -3.13 -20.22 20.33
CA ASN A 59 -3.83 -19.17 19.56
C ASN A 59 -4.16 -19.62 18.11
N GLN A 60 -3.94 -20.87 17.73
CA GLN A 60 -4.06 -21.35 16.35
C GLN A 60 -4.96 -22.61 16.19
N GLU A 61 -5.71 -22.99 17.22
CA GLU A 61 -6.54 -24.19 17.17
C GLU A 61 -7.63 -24.10 16.10
N GLY A 62 -8.23 -22.93 15.88
CA GLY A 62 -9.20 -22.72 14.81
C GLY A 62 -8.64 -22.96 13.40
N TYR A 63 -7.35 -22.69 13.18
CA TYR A 63 -6.70 -23.06 11.91
C TYR A 63 -6.51 -24.58 11.76
N ALA A 64 -6.31 -25.30 12.85
CA ALA A 64 -6.26 -26.76 12.81
C ALA A 64 -7.64 -27.33 12.46
N VAL A 65 -8.73 -26.75 13.03
CA VAL A 65 -10.12 -27.09 12.66
C VAL A 65 -10.35 -26.80 11.18
N LEU A 66 -10.01 -25.59 10.69
CA LEU A 66 -10.14 -25.23 9.29
C LEU A 66 -9.47 -26.26 8.37
N ARG A 67 -8.19 -26.57 8.62
CA ARG A 67 -7.42 -27.51 7.79
C ARG A 67 -8.10 -28.88 7.74
N ARG A 68 -8.45 -29.43 8.89
CA ARG A 68 -9.05 -30.75 8.98
C ARG A 68 -10.41 -30.85 8.30
N PHE A 69 -11.26 -29.83 8.49
CA PHE A 69 -12.54 -29.79 7.79
C PHE A 69 -12.38 -29.63 6.27
N THR A 70 -11.41 -28.81 5.82
CA THR A 70 -11.14 -28.65 4.38
C THR A 70 -10.63 -29.95 3.74
N GLU A 71 -9.83 -30.74 4.46
CA GLU A 71 -9.31 -32.04 4.00
C GLU A 71 -10.41 -33.14 3.96
N GLU A 72 -11.21 -33.22 5.02
CA GLU A 72 -12.17 -34.34 5.18
C GLU A 72 -13.57 -34.03 4.63
N GLN A 73 -13.99 -32.76 4.64
CA GLN A 73 -15.28 -32.28 4.13
C GLN A 73 -15.11 -31.03 3.24
N PRO A 74 -14.54 -31.15 2.05
CA PRO A 74 -14.23 -30.01 1.18
C PRO A 74 -15.48 -29.23 0.71
N GLU A 75 -16.66 -29.79 0.86
CA GLU A 75 -17.93 -29.10 0.56
C GLU A 75 -18.40 -28.16 1.67
N ALA A 76 -17.89 -28.33 2.91
CA ALA A 76 -18.22 -27.48 4.04
C ALA A 76 -17.59 -26.08 3.84
N GLN A 77 -18.38 -25.03 4.06
CA GLN A 77 -17.88 -23.66 4.01
C GLN A 77 -17.50 -23.20 5.40
N ILE A 78 -16.23 -22.91 5.63
CA ILE A 78 -15.69 -22.61 6.94
C ILE A 78 -15.42 -21.11 7.05
N ILE A 79 -15.96 -20.48 8.07
CA ILE A 79 -15.74 -19.07 8.41
C ILE A 79 -14.95 -19.02 9.71
N LEU A 80 -13.77 -18.41 9.70
CA LEU A 80 -13.02 -18.16 10.91
C LEU A 80 -13.48 -16.87 11.58
N MET A 81 -13.71 -16.93 12.90
CA MET A 81 -14.02 -15.76 13.74
C MET A 81 -12.82 -15.42 14.61
N THR A 82 -12.57 -14.15 14.88
CA THR A 82 -11.43 -13.74 15.73
C THR A 82 -11.66 -12.40 16.44
N GLY A 83 -11.22 -12.32 17.70
CA GLY A 83 -11.17 -11.06 18.46
C GLY A 83 -9.92 -10.22 18.17
N HIS A 84 -8.92 -10.76 17.51
CA HIS A 84 -7.66 -10.07 17.17
C HIS A 84 -7.38 -10.23 15.69
N GLY A 85 -8.28 -9.68 14.86
CA GLY A 85 -8.15 -9.73 13.41
C GLY A 85 -6.93 -8.96 12.91
N SER A 86 -6.26 -9.53 11.92
CA SER A 86 -5.18 -8.87 11.18
C SER A 86 -5.26 -9.19 9.70
N ALA A 87 -4.70 -8.33 8.89
CA ALA A 87 -4.62 -8.53 7.45
C ALA A 87 -3.85 -9.83 7.09
N ALA A 88 -2.78 -10.13 7.83
CA ALA A 88 -2.05 -11.38 7.68
C ALA A 88 -2.92 -12.59 8.03
N GLY A 89 -3.63 -12.56 9.17
CA GLY A 89 -4.53 -13.64 9.57
C GLY A 89 -5.67 -13.87 8.59
N ALA A 90 -6.27 -12.82 8.05
CA ALA A 90 -7.31 -12.94 7.03
C ALA A 90 -6.78 -13.55 5.73
N LEU A 91 -5.60 -13.13 5.30
CA LEU A 91 -4.94 -13.66 4.13
C LEU A 91 -4.60 -15.15 4.31
N ASP A 92 -4.05 -15.53 5.47
CA ASP A 92 -3.72 -16.92 5.79
C ASP A 92 -4.99 -17.78 5.87
N ALA A 93 -6.04 -17.32 6.55
CA ALA A 93 -7.32 -18.03 6.63
C ALA A 93 -7.86 -18.39 5.24
N VAL A 94 -7.95 -17.40 4.34
CA VAL A 94 -8.46 -17.64 2.97
C VAL A 94 -7.49 -18.51 2.16
N SER A 95 -6.17 -18.35 2.33
CA SER A 95 -5.17 -19.21 1.65
C SER A 95 -5.25 -20.68 2.10
N PHE A 96 -5.67 -20.94 3.34
CA PHE A 96 -5.91 -22.29 3.87
C PHE A 96 -7.30 -22.83 3.54
N GLY A 97 -8.09 -22.14 2.74
CA GLY A 97 -9.38 -22.62 2.26
C GLY A 97 -10.57 -22.13 3.07
N ALA A 98 -10.44 -21.18 3.98
CA ALA A 98 -11.58 -20.53 4.62
C ALA A 98 -12.45 -19.83 3.58
N TYR A 99 -13.77 -19.97 3.70
CA TYR A 99 -14.72 -19.26 2.86
C TYR A 99 -14.71 -17.75 3.15
N ASP A 100 -14.63 -17.40 4.44
CA ASP A 100 -14.50 -16.00 4.88
C ASP A 100 -13.80 -15.92 6.26
N TYR A 101 -13.49 -14.68 6.68
CA TYR A 101 -12.83 -14.35 7.94
C TYR A 101 -13.57 -13.18 8.59
N LEU A 102 -14.08 -13.37 9.81
CA LEU A 102 -14.97 -12.44 10.50
C LEU A 102 -14.31 -11.90 11.76
N MET A 103 -14.21 -10.57 11.86
CA MET A 103 -13.58 -9.90 13.02
C MET A 103 -14.62 -9.61 14.11
N LYS A 104 -14.35 -10.07 15.35
CA LYS A 104 -15.16 -9.73 16.53
C LYS A 104 -14.78 -8.32 17.06
N PRO A 105 -15.73 -7.45 17.44
CA PRO A 105 -17.19 -7.65 17.33
C PRO A 105 -17.67 -7.45 15.89
N PHE A 106 -18.62 -8.28 15.47
CA PHE A 106 -19.26 -8.21 14.15
C PHE A 106 -20.76 -8.00 14.28
N ASP A 107 -21.37 -7.40 13.27
CA ASP A 107 -22.81 -7.18 13.24
C ASP A 107 -23.56 -8.44 12.84
N ILE A 108 -24.77 -8.60 13.39
CA ILE A 108 -25.68 -9.71 13.02
C ILE A 108 -25.96 -9.72 11.52
N GLU A 109 -26.06 -8.55 10.90
CA GLU A 109 -26.27 -8.41 9.45
C GLU A 109 -25.11 -8.99 8.63
N GLU A 110 -23.87 -8.83 9.08
CA GLU A 110 -22.69 -9.37 8.43
C GLU A 110 -22.69 -10.91 8.49
N LEU A 111 -22.96 -11.48 9.66
CA LEU A 111 -23.11 -12.93 9.85
C LEU A 111 -24.21 -13.51 8.94
N LEU A 112 -25.39 -12.88 8.92
CA LEU A 112 -26.50 -13.29 8.06
C LEU A 112 -26.18 -13.14 6.58
N ARG A 113 -25.47 -12.10 6.18
CA ARG A 113 -25.01 -11.90 4.79
C ARG A 113 -24.15 -13.08 4.33
N ILE A 114 -23.20 -13.51 5.16
CA ILE A 114 -22.30 -14.63 4.89
C ILE A 114 -23.10 -15.95 4.83
N SER A 115 -23.92 -16.23 5.83
CA SER A 115 -24.73 -17.48 5.90
C SER A 115 -25.65 -17.64 4.68
N ARG A 116 -26.32 -16.56 4.28
CA ARG A 116 -27.19 -16.53 3.09
C ARG A 116 -26.40 -16.64 1.77
N ALA A 117 -25.17 -16.11 1.71
CA ALA A 117 -24.31 -16.28 0.55
C ALA A 117 -23.88 -17.74 0.39
N VAL A 118 -23.50 -18.41 1.46
CA VAL A 118 -23.18 -19.84 1.49
C VAL A 118 -24.38 -20.67 1.04
N ARG A 119 -25.56 -20.43 1.61
CA ARG A 119 -26.81 -21.15 1.24
C ARG A 119 -27.09 -21.03 -0.25
N ARG A 120 -27.07 -19.83 -0.80
CA ARG A 120 -27.25 -19.60 -2.25
C ARG A 120 -26.19 -20.31 -3.10
N GLY A 121 -24.95 -20.39 -2.62
CA GLY A 121 -23.86 -21.11 -3.27
C GLY A 121 -24.14 -22.62 -3.35
N ILE A 122 -24.56 -23.23 -2.23
CA ILE A 122 -24.91 -24.65 -2.14
C ILE A 122 -26.10 -24.98 -3.04
N GLU A 123 -27.16 -24.16 -3.02
CA GLU A 123 -28.33 -24.34 -3.87
C GLU A 123 -28.01 -24.26 -5.36
N LYS A 124 -27.11 -23.35 -5.76
CA LYS A 124 -26.62 -23.28 -7.14
C LYS A 124 -25.76 -24.46 -7.54
N ARG A 125 -24.94 -25.00 -6.62
CA ARG A 125 -24.07 -26.17 -6.85
C ARG A 125 -24.90 -27.41 -7.03
N ASN A 126 -25.93 -27.65 -6.19
CA ASN A 126 -26.86 -28.77 -6.31
C ASN A 126 -27.66 -28.76 -7.63
N ARG A 127 -27.78 -27.61 -8.32
CA ARG A 127 -28.36 -27.48 -9.67
C ARG A 127 -27.34 -27.69 -10.80
N ARG A 128 -26.03 -27.68 -10.50
CA ARG A 128 -24.91 -27.82 -11.47
C ARG A 128 -23.99 -28.95 -11.04
N SER A 129 -24.45 -30.20 -11.13
CA SER A 129 -23.54 -31.32 -10.99
C SER A 129 -22.65 -31.38 -12.23
N THR A 130 -21.39 -30.99 -12.13
CA THR A 130 -20.20 -31.62 -12.74
C THR A 130 -18.97 -30.77 -12.64
N SER A 131 -17.90 -31.40 -12.15
CA SER A 131 -16.45 -31.23 -12.42
C SER A 131 -15.71 -29.99 -11.96
N GLY A 132 -14.67 -30.25 -11.14
CA GLY A 132 -13.53 -29.39 -10.92
C GLY A 132 -12.95 -29.53 -9.52
N GLU A 133 -12.21 -30.61 -9.25
CA GLU A 133 -11.38 -30.74 -8.06
C GLU A 133 -10.23 -29.73 -8.12
N LEU A 134 -10.25 -28.75 -7.21
CA LEU A 134 -9.06 -28.00 -6.83
C LEU A 134 -8.61 -28.59 -5.50
N GLY A 135 -7.49 -29.30 -5.50
CA GLY A 135 -6.83 -29.80 -4.31
C GLY A 135 -6.37 -28.65 -3.40
N PRO A 136 -6.19 -28.91 -2.08
CA PRO A 136 -5.70 -27.90 -1.16
C PRO A 136 -4.31 -27.41 -1.57
N PRO A 137 -4.05 -26.11 -1.54
CA PRO A 137 -2.72 -25.57 -1.84
C PRO A 137 -1.72 -25.96 -0.74
N ASP A 138 -0.51 -26.28 -1.14
CA ASP A 138 0.60 -26.49 -0.22
C ASP A 138 0.82 -25.27 0.68
N VAL A 139 1.22 -25.53 1.92
CA VAL A 139 1.40 -24.52 2.97
C VAL A 139 2.59 -23.62 2.63
N TYR A 140 2.33 -22.40 2.21
CA TYR A 140 3.34 -21.39 1.99
C TYR A 140 3.42 -20.47 3.22
N SER A 141 4.50 -20.59 4.00
CA SER A 141 4.91 -19.56 4.96
C SER A 141 5.59 -18.43 4.18
N SER A 142 5.06 -17.22 4.23
CA SER A 142 5.68 -16.09 3.55
C SER A 142 6.30 -15.13 4.57
N ASP A 143 7.58 -14.80 4.37
CA ASP A 143 8.34 -13.77 5.11
C ASP A 143 7.93 -12.34 4.71
N VAL A 144 6.69 -12.12 4.26
CA VAL A 144 6.23 -10.78 3.89
C VAL A 144 5.62 -10.12 5.12
N ASP A 145 6.27 -9.08 5.63
CA ASP A 145 5.80 -8.26 6.75
C ASP A 145 4.50 -7.50 6.40
N LEU A 146 3.37 -8.17 6.58
CA LEU A 146 2.05 -7.62 6.31
C LEU A 146 1.41 -7.13 7.60
N ILE A 147 1.30 -5.81 7.77
CA ILE A 147 0.75 -5.18 8.97
C ILE A 147 -0.49 -4.39 8.63
N GLY A 148 -1.56 -4.67 9.36
CA GLY A 148 -2.83 -3.96 9.27
C GLY A 148 -3.92 -4.70 10.02
N VAL A 149 -4.82 -3.93 10.63
CA VAL A 149 -6.00 -4.40 11.40
C VAL A 149 -7.28 -3.72 10.91
N CYS A 150 -7.16 -2.68 10.09
CA CYS A 150 -8.29 -1.95 9.54
C CYS A 150 -9.18 -2.87 8.68
N PRO A 151 -10.51 -2.90 8.88
CA PRO A 151 -11.43 -3.77 8.14
C PRO A 151 -11.31 -3.64 6.62
N ALA A 152 -11.20 -2.42 6.10
CA ALA A 152 -11.07 -2.19 4.67
C ALA A 152 -9.80 -2.85 4.07
N PHE A 153 -8.67 -2.81 4.80
CA PHE A 153 -7.45 -3.47 4.37
C PHE A 153 -7.52 -4.99 4.54
N VAL A 154 -8.17 -5.47 5.61
CA VAL A 154 -8.44 -6.91 5.81
C VAL A 154 -9.25 -7.47 4.64
N ASP A 155 -10.26 -6.76 4.15
CA ASP A 155 -11.05 -7.19 3.00
C ASP A 155 -10.23 -7.26 1.70
N VAL A 156 -9.30 -6.32 1.49
CA VAL A 156 -8.32 -6.44 0.39
C VAL A 156 -7.48 -7.70 0.54
N MET A 157 -7.03 -8.04 1.75
CA MET A 157 -6.22 -9.24 1.99
C MET A 157 -7.01 -10.54 1.80
N LYS A 158 -8.30 -10.58 2.13
CA LYS A 158 -9.19 -11.70 1.76
C LYS A 158 -9.24 -11.89 0.24
N MET A 159 -9.33 -10.79 -0.52
CA MET A 159 -9.30 -10.86 -1.98
C MET A 159 -7.94 -11.33 -2.51
N VAL A 160 -6.84 -10.88 -1.91
CA VAL A 160 -5.48 -11.38 -2.22
C VAL A 160 -5.42 -12.90 -2.04
N GLY A 161 -5.91 -13.44 -0.92
CA GLY A 161 -5.94 -14.88 -0.67
C GLY A 161 -6.73 -15.66 -1.73
N ARG A 162 -7.87 -15.11 -2.20
CA ARG A 162 -8.69 -15.73 -3.27
C ARG A 162 -8.04 -15.70 -4.65
N VAL A 163 -7.27 -14.65 -4.95
CA VAL A 163 -6.67 -14.43 -6.27
C VAL A 163 -5.28 -15.06 -6.38
N ALA A 164 -4.55 -15.16 -5.28
CA ALA A 164 -3.19 -15.69 -5.28
C ALA A 164 -3.05 -17.07 -5.94
N PRO A 165 -3.92 -18.07 -5.69
CA PRO A 165 -3.83 -19.39 -6.32
C PRO A 165 -4.11 -19.39 -7.84
N THR A 166 -4.66 -18.30 -8.39
CA THR A 166 -5.00 -18.20 -9.81
C THR A 166 -3.84 -17.62 -10.63
N ASN A 167 -3.87 -17.83 -11.95
CA ASN A 167 -2.96 -17.15 -12.88
C ASN A 167 -3.55 -15.85 -13.46
N LEU A 168 -4.63 -15.33 -12.87
CA LEU A 168 -5.26 -14.12 -13.37
C LEU A 168 -4.35 -12.90 -13.21
N PRO A 169 -4.32 -11.99 -14.19
CA PRO A 169 -3.69 -10.69 -14.04
C PRO A 169 -4.39 -9.88 -12.95
N VAL A 170 -3.61 -9.16 -12.16
CA VAL A 170 -4.11 -8.34 -11.04
C VAL A 170 -3.68 -6.90 -11.22
N LEU A 171 -4.63 -5.99 -11.11
CA LEU A 171 -4.38 -4.54 -11.05
C LEU A 171 -4.53 -4.05 -9.61
N VAL A 172 -3.45 -3.52 -9.04
CA VAL A 172 -3.43 -2.93 -7.69
C VAL A 172 -3.50 -1.41 -7.83
N THR A 173 -4.54 -0.80 -7.29
CA THR A 173 -4.74 0.66 -7.32
C THR A 173 -4.61 1.24 -5.92
N GLY A 174 -4.22 2.50 -5.82
CA GLY A 174 -4.11 3.23 -4.55
C GLY A 174 -3.00 4.27 -4.59
N GLU A 175 -3.06 5.23 -3.68
CA GLU A 175 -2.11 6.33 -3.61
C GLU A 175 -0.65 5.86 -3.50
N SER A 176 0.29 6.78 -3.76
CA SER A 176 1.71 6.48 -3.57
C SER A 176 1.99 6.17 -2.09
N GLY A 177 2.83 5.16 -1.84
CA GLY A 177 3.21 4.77 -0.47
C GLY A 177 2.19 3.95 0.31
N THR A 178 1.08 3.46 -0.28
CA THR A 178 0.07 2.62 0.39
C THR A 178 0.48 1.15 0.57
N GLY A 179 1.60 0.70 -0.02
CA GLY A 179 2.10 -0.67 0.10
C GLY A 179 1.73 -1.59 -1.07
N LYS A 180 1.48 -1.06 -2.28
CA LYS A 180 1.12 -1.85 -3.47
C LYS A 180 2.11 -2.97 -3.79
N GLU A 181 3.40 -2.74 -3.64
CA GLU A 181 4.44 -3.77 -3.86
C GLU A 181 4.36 -4.90 -2.83
N ILE A 182 4.08 -4.58 -1.55
CA ILE A 182 3.92 -5.60 -0.48
C ILE A 182 2.74 -6.52 -0.83
N VAL A 183 1.64 -5.95 -1.33
CA VAL A 183 0.48 -6.73 -1.80
C VAL A 183 0.85 -7.61 -2.99
N ALA A 184 1.59 -7.11 -3.96
CA ALA A 184 2.04 -7.90 -5.11
C ALA A 184 2.96 -9.06 -4.68
N ARG A 185 3.88 -8.83 -3.75
CA ARG A 185 4.73 -9.88 -3.15
C ARG A 185 3.89 -10.91 -2.38
N SER A 186 2.87 -10.47 -1.65
CA SER A 186 1.94 -11.37 -0.93
C SER A 186 1.14 -12.25 -1.88
N ILE A 187 0.70 -11.73 -3.04
CA ILE A 187 0.05 -12.51 -4.10
C ILE A 187 1.00 -13.58 -4.66
N HIS A 188 2.24 -13.19 -4.97
CA HIS A 188 3.23 -14.13 -5.51
C HIS A 188 3.58 -15.23 -4.52
N ALA A 189 3.88 -14.86 -3.26
CA ALA A 189 4.28 -15.79 -2.20
C ALA A 189 3.22 -16.86 -1.88
N ARG A 190 1.94 -16.62 -2.21
CA ARG A 190 0.82 -17.55 -2.01
C ARG A 190 0.27 -18.10 -3.32
N SER A 191 1.03 -17.97 -4.40
CA SER A 191 0.67 -18.49 -5.73
C SER A 191 1.36 -19.83 -6.01
N PRO A 192 0.88 -20.60 -6.99
CA PRO A 192 1.60 -21.79 -7.48
C PRO A 192 3.02 -21.49 -7.99
N ARG A 193 3.36 -20.21 -8.18
CA ARG A 193 4.67 -19.73 -8.65
C ARG A 193 5.55 -19.17 -7.54
N ALA A 194 5.22 -19.41 -6.26
CA ALA A 194 5.92 -18.84 -5.10
C ALA A 194 7.43 -19.18 -5.06
N SER A 195 7.81 -20.37 -5.58
CA SER A 195 9.21 -20.79 -5.66
C SER A 195 9.96 -20.27 -6.89
N GLN A 196 9.27 -19.56 -7.79
CA GLN A 196 9.82 -19.02 -9.02
C GLN A 196 10.22 -17.55 -8.86
N ALA A 197 10.80 -16.95 -9.90
CA ALA A 197 11.24 -15.56 -9.85
C ALA A 197 10.08 -14.57 -9.65
N PHE A 198 10.28 -13.60 -8.75
CA PHE A 198 9.47 -12.39 -8.64
C PHE A 198 10.29 -11.19 -9.07
N ILE A 199 9.95 -10.59 -10.21
CA ILE A 199 10.66 -9.44 -10.76
C ILE A 199 9.80 -8.20 -10.65
N ALA A 200 10.25 -7.20 -9.88
CA ALA A 200 9.58 -5.92 -9.71
C ALA A 200 10.25 -4.85 -10.58
N VAL A 201 9.43 -4.10 -11.32
CA VAL A 201 9.86 -3.02 -12.21
C VAL A 201 9.01 -1.80 -11.95
N ASN A 202 9.65 -0.67 -11.62
CA ASN A 202 8.96 0.62 -11.57
C ASN A 202 9.05 1.29 -12.94
N CYS A 203 7.89 1.46 -13.60
CA CYS A 203 7.81 2.02 -14.96
C CYS A 203 8.04 3.54 -15.00
N GLY A 204 7.84 4.24 -13.88
CA GLY A 204 8.09 5.68 -13.78
C GLY A 204 9.53 6.06 -13.40
N ALA A 205 10.33 5.11 -12.92
CA ALA A 205 11.68 5.38 -12.42
C ALA A 205 12.75 5.54 -13.51
N MET A 206 12.44 5.17 -14.77
CA MET A 206 13.40 5.15 -15.88
C MET A 206 12.84 5.85 -17.12
N PRO A 207 13.72 6.46 -17.96
CA PRO A 207 13.31 6.95 -19.27
C PRO A 207 12.67 5.84 -20.11
N SER A 208 11.68 6.20 -20.92
CA SER A 208 10.86 5.27 -21.71
C SER A 208 11.66 4.33 -22.63
N GLU A 209 12.75 4.80 -23.20
CA GLU A 209 13.62 3.99 -24.06
C GLU A 209 14.38 2.92 -23.27
N LEU A 210 14.80 3.25 -22.05
CA LEU A 210 15.51 2.33 -21.18
C LEU A 210 14.59 1.25 -20.63
N ILE A 211 13.37 1.61 -20.20
CA ILE A 211 12.43 0.61 -19.67
C ILE A 211 12.01 -0.40 -20.74
N GLU A 212 11.84 0.02 -22.01
CA GLU A 212 11.61 -0.92 -23.10
C GLU A 212 12.77 -1.91 -23.27
N SER A 213 14.00 -1.40 -23.25
CA SER A 213 15.20 -2.21 -23.34
C SER A 213 15.40 -3.17 -22.17
N GLU A 214 15.07 -2.74 -20.95
CA GLU A 214 15.12 -3.59 -19.76
C GLU A 214 14.03 -4.68 -19.80
N LEU A 215 12.79 -4.29 -20.10
CA LEU A 215 11.67 -5.22 -20.03
C LEU A 215 11.69 -6.27 -21.15
N PHE A 216 11.92 -5.84 -22.41
CA PHE A 216 11.87 -6.72 -23.58
C PHE A 216 13.23 -7.27 -24.00
N GLY A 217 14.33 -6.66 -23.50
CA GLY A 217 15.70 -6.97 -23.95
C GLY A 217 16.04 -6.28 -25.29
N HIS A 218 17.30 -6.29 -25.63
CA HIS A 218 17.80 -5.71 -26.88
C HIS A 218 18.90 -6.54 -27.52
N VAL A 219 19.11 -6.33 -28.82
CA VAL A 219 20.26 -6.85 -29.55
C VAL A 219 21.30 -5.76 -29.74
N LYS A 220 22.55 -6.15 -29.86
CA LYS A 220 23.67 -5.25 -30.11
C LYS A 220 23.39 -4.33 -31.31
N GLY A 221 23.60 -3.02 -31.13
CA GLY A 221 23.41 -2.01 -32.17
C GLY A 221 21.97 -1.53 -32.38
N SER A 222 21.03 -1.92 -31.53
CA SER A 222 19.61 -1.51 -31.64
C SER A 222 19.35 -0.05 -31.29
N PHE A 223 20.22 0.58 -30.48
CA PHE A 223 20.21 2.02 -30.13
C PHE A 223 21.64 2.46 -29.77
N THR A 224 21.82 3.80 -29.63
CA THR A 224 23.10 4.40 -29.21
C THR A 224 23.42 3.96 -27.78
N GLY A 225 24.44 3.09 -27.62
CA GLY A 225 24.81 2.49 -26.32
C GLY A 225 24.54 0.99 -26.18
N ALA A 226 23.86 0.36 -27.13
CA ALA A 226 23.65 -1.09 -27.16
C ALA A 226 24.95 -1.82 -27.61
N THR A 227 25.89 -2.00 -26.68
CA THR A 227 27.23 -2.62 -26.96
C THR A 227 27.19 -4.12 -26.98
N ALA A 228 26.18 -4.77 -26.36
CA ALA A 228 26.02 -6.22 -26.29
C ALA A 228 24.54 -6.59 -26.37
N ASP A 229 24.25 -7.87 -26.64
CA ASP A 229 22.90 -8.43 -26.49
C ASP A 229 22.53 -8.52 -25.00
N ARG A 230 21.29 -8.17 -24.65
CA ARG A 230 20.77 -8.29 -23.29
C ARG A 230 19.42 -8.99 -23.28
N ARG A 231 19.23 -9.91 -22.33
CA ARG A 231 17.93 -10.53 -22.06
C ARG A 231 17.02 -9.53 -21.39
N GLY A 232 15.71 -9.62 -21.68
CA GLY A 232 14.71 -8.77 -21.04
C GLY A 232 14.17 -9.39 -19.75
N LEU A 233 13.68 -8.53 -18.84
CA LEU A 233 13.11 -8.96 -17.56
C LEU A 233 11.89 -9.88 -17.72
N LEU A 234 11.10 -9.75 -18.80
CA LEU A 234 10.03 -10.71 -19.12
C LEU A 234 10.57 -12.12 -19.40
N GLN A 235 11.76 -12.23 -20.00
CA GLN A 235 12.41 -13.52 -20.22
C GLN A 235 13.02 -14.07 -18.93
N GLU A 236 13.51 -13.21 -18.04
CA GLU A 236 14.04 -13.61 -16.73
C GLU A 236 12.92 -14.04 -15.78
N ALA A 237 11.71 -13.48 -15.96
CA ALA A 237 10.50 -13.83 -15.20
C ALA A 237 9.77 -15.08 -15.71
N ASP A 238 10.32 -15.76 -16.73
CA ASP A 238 9.66 -16.93 -17.34
C ASP A 238 9.38 -18.03 -16.29
N GLY A 239 8.15 -18.53 -16.27
CA GLY A 239 7.65 -19.44 -15.23
C GLY A 239 7.25 -18.75 -13.92
N GLY A 240 7.64 -17.47 -13.71
CA GLY A 240 7.45 -16.71 -12.48
C GLY A 240 6.39 -15.62 -12.56
N THR A 241 6.64 -14.52 -11.86
CA THR A 241 5.75 -13.37 -11.77
C THR A 241 6.50 -12.07 -12.04
N ILE A 242 5.93 -11.19 -12.85
CA ILE A 242 6.41 -9.81 -13.00
C ILE A 242 5.43 -8.83 -12.36
N PHE A 243 5.96 -7.89 -11.60
CA PHE A 243 5.23 -6.77 -11.02
C PHE A 243 5.65 -5.47 -11.72
N LEU A 244 4.69 -4.80 -12.36
CA LEU A 244 4.89 -3.53 -13.06
C LEU A 244 4.24 -2.40 -12.25
N ASP A 245 5.04 -1.65 -11.51
CA ASP A 245 4.56 -0.48 -10.76
C ASP A 245 4.49 0.75 -11.66
N GLU A 246 3.55 1.64 -11.36
CA GLU A 246 3.29 2.88 -12.12
C GLU A 246 3.08 2.63 -13.62
N ILE A 247 2.27 1.61 -13.95
CA ILE A 247 2.03 1.19 -15.35
C ILE A 247 1.47 2.31 -16.25
N THR A 248 0.79 3.29 -15.68
CA THR A 248 0.25 4.46 -16.39
C THR A 248 1.31 5.44 -16.87
N GLU A 249 2.55 5.36 -16.36
CA GLU A 249 3.68 6.18 -16.82
C GLU A 249 4.30 5.68 -18.15
N THR A 250 3.77 4.58 -18.69
CA THR A 250 4.33 3.96 -19.91
C THR A 250 3.82 4.61 -21.19
N THR A 251 4.68 4.65 -22.21
CA THR A 251 4.33 5.18 -23.53
C THR A 251 3.34 4.29 -24.29
N PRO A 252 2.56 4.83 -25.23
CA PRO A 252 1.68 4.03 -26.08
C PRO A 252 2.42 2.93 -26.88
N ALA A 253 3.68 3.15 -27.29
CA ALA A 253 4.50 2.17 -27.97
C ALA A 253 4.85 0.98 -27.06
N PHE A 254 5.23 1.27 -25.81
CA PHE A 254 5.45 0.25 -24.78
C PHE A 254 4.17 -0.57 -24.52
N GLN A 255 3.02 0.11 -24.36
CA GLN A 255 1.74 -0.55 -24.11
C GLN A 255 1.35 -1.54 -25.22
N VAL A 256 1.64 -1.24 -26.49
CA VAL A 256 1.41 -2.16 -27.62
C VAL A 256 2.29 -3.42 -27.50
N LYS A 257 3.56 -3.27 -27.14
CA LYS A 257 4.49 -4.41 -26.97
C LYS A 257 4.08 -5.27 -25.78
N LEU A 258 3.70 -4.63 -24.67
CA LEU A 258 3.21 -5.32 -23.48
C LEU A 258 1.92 -6.11 -23.76
N LEU A 259 0.98 -5.50 -24.50
CA LEU A 259 -0.26 -6.17 -24.88
C LEU A 259 0.01 -7.47 -25.65
N ARG A 260 0.94 -7.46 -26.61
CA ARG A 260 1.33 -8.68 -27.36
C ARG A 260 1.93 -9.74 -26.44
N ALA A 261 2.83 -9.34 -25.54
CA ALA A 261 3.40 -10.26 -24.56
C ALA A 261 2.33 -10.93 -23.68
N LEU A 262 1.28 -10.16 -23.29
CA LEU A 262 0.18 -10.66 -22.47
C LEU A 262 -0.84 -11.52 -23.21
N GLN A 263 -1.05 -11.26 -24.51
CA GLN A 263 -2.03 -11.99 -25.33
C GLN A 263 -1.47 -13.27 -25.94
N GLU A 264 -0.28 -13.17 -26.52
CA GLU A 264 0.34 -14.22 -27.32
C GLU A 264 1.40 -15.00 -26.52
N GLY A 265 1.82 -14.50 -25.34
CA GLY A 265 2.95 -15.02 -24.59
C GLY A 265 4.27 -14.85 -25.36
N GLU A 266 4.33 -13.90 -26.31
CA GLU A 266 5.46 -13.70 -27.17
C GLU A 266 6.17 -12.37 -26.90
N VAL A 267 7.47 -12.43 -26.70
CA VAL A 267 8.34 -11.29 -26.46
C VAL A 267 9.33 -11.15 -27.61
N ARG A 268 9.50 -9.92 -28.11
CA ARG A 268 10.47 -9.58 -29.13
C ARG A 268 11.46 -8.55 -28.60
N ARG A 269 12.76 -8.86 -28.67
CA ARG A 269 13.82 -7.93 -28.27
C ARG A 269 13.85 -6.70 -29.17
N VAL A 270 14.23 -5.57 -28.59
CA VAL A 270 14.42 -4.33 -29.37
C VAL A 270 15.51 -4.55 -30.42
N GLY A 271 15.18 -4.26 -31.70
CA GLY A 271 16.08 -4.48 -32.83
C GLY A 271 16.13 -5.92 -33.37
N ALA A 272 15.49 -6.90 -32.75
CA ALA A 272 15.43 -8.27 -33.23
C ALA A 272 14.18 -8.55 -34.08
N ASN A 273 14.26 -9.59 -34.94
CA ASN A 273 13.12 -10.12 -35.69
C ASN A 273 12.54 -11.41 -35.07
N GLN A 274 13.29 -12.06 -34.20
CA GLN A 274 12.86 -13.31 -33.56
C GLN A 274 11.96 -13.02 -32.34
N THR A 275 10.87 -13.79 -32.26
CA THR A 275 9.98 -13.84 -31.07
C THR A 275 10.40 -15.01 -30.18
N MET A 276 10.20 -14.86 -28.89
CA MET A 276 10.40 -15.90 -27.88
C MET A 276 9.13 -16.03 -27.06
N ARG A 277 8.77 -17.24 -26.70
CA ARG A 277 7.63 -17.49 -25.82
C ARG A 277 8.04 -17.40 -24.37
N VAL A 278 7.18 -16.79 -23.57
CA VAL A 278 7.31 -16.65 -22.11
C VAL A 278 5.97 -16.93 -21.45
N ASP A 279 6.00 -17.59 -20.31
CA ASP A 279 4.83 -17.80 -19.43
C ASP A 279 5.02 -17.03 -18.13
N VAL A 280 4.50 -15.81 -18.06
CA VAL A 280 4.69 -14.90 -16.93
C VAL A 280 3.35 -14.48 -16.37
N ARG A 281 3.16 -14.64 -15.03
CA ARG A 281 2.06 -14.02 -14.34
C ARG A 281 2.32 -12.53 -14.18
N VAL A 282 1.35 -11.68 -14.54
CA VAL A 282 1.51 -10.23 -14.48
C VAL A 282 0.65 -9.63 -13.35
N ILE A 283 1.29 -8.85 -12.50
CA ILE A 283 0.66 -7.99 -11.51
C ILE A 283 1.06 -6.56 -11.85
N THR A 284 0.10 -5.64 -11.91
CA THR A 284 0.36 -4.23 -12.23
C THR A 284 -0.11 -3.33 -11.12
N ALA A 285 0.51 -2.17 -10.97
CA ALA A 285 0.07 -1.17 -10.02
C ALA A 285 0.03 0.23 -10.62
N THR A 286 -0.86 1.08 -10.09
CA THR A 286 -0.92 2.50 -10.44
C THR A 286 -1.43 3.33 -9.25
N ASN A 287 -0.94 4.56 -9.14
CA ASN A 287 -1.46 5.58 -8.24
C ASN A 287 -2.41 6.57 -8.95
N ARG A 288 -2.52 6.51 -10.28
CA ARG A 288 -3.40 7.37 -11.08
C ARG A 288 -4.77 6.73 -11.29
N ASN A 289 -5.76 7.56 -11.59
CA ASN A 289 -7.05 7.09 -12.03
C ASN A 289 -6.95 6.57 -13.47
N ILE A 290 -6.89 5.25 -13.63
CA ILE A 290 -6.66 4.60 -14.92
C ILE A 290 -7.81 4.86 -15.92
N GLU A 291 -9.03 5.08 -15.44
CA GLU A 291 -10.17 5.43 -16.30
C GLU A 291 -10.01 6.83 -16.88
N GLN A 292 -9.45 7.77 -16.10
CA GLN A 292 -9.13 9.10 -16.59
C GLN A 292 -8.01 9.05 -17.61
N GLU A 293 -6.90 8.33 -17.33
CA GLU A 293 -5.80 8.13 -18.26
C GLU A 293 -6.27 7.54 -19.61
N MET A 294 -7.24 6.63 -19.55
CA MET A 294 -7.85 6.04 -20.74
C MET A 294 -8.71 7.06 -21.52
N ARG A 295 -9.54 7.89 -20.83
CA ARG A 295 -10.36 8.92 -21.48
C ARG A 295 -9.49 9.98 -22.18
N GLU A 296 -8.34 10.30 -21.60
CA GLU A 296 -7.38 11.26 -22.13
C GLU A 296 -6.43 10.64 -23.18
N GLY A 297 -6.63 9.36 -23.53
CA GLY A 297 -5.86 8.66 -24.57
C GLY A 297 -4.42 8.31 -24.19
N ARG A 298 -4.01 8.48 -22.94
CA ARG A 298 -2.68 8.13 -22.45
C ARG A 298 -2.55 6.64 -22.15
N PHE A 299 -3.64 5.96 -21.83
CA PHE A 299 -3.65 4.52 -21.58
C PHE A 299 -4.62 3.79 -22.53
N ARG A 300 -4.19 2.68 -23.12
CA ARG A 300 -4.98 1.92 -24.09
C ARG A 300 -6.04 1.07 -23.40
N GLN A 301 -7.25 1.10 -23.95
CA GLN A 301 -8.39 0.34 -23.46
C GLN A 301 -8.20 -1.19 -23.58
N ASP A 302 -7.62 -1.65 -24.69
CA ASP A 302 -7.36 -3.08 -24.93
C ASP A 302 -6.37 -3.68 -23.94
N LEU A 303 -5.32 -2.93 -23.59
CA LEU A 303 -4.38 -3.31 -22.55
C LEU A 303 -5.05 -3.35 -21.16
N LEU A 304 -5.87 -2.34 -20.82
CA LEU A 304 -6.59 -2.32 -19.55
C LEU A 304 -7.44 -3.58 -19.37
N TYR A 305 -8.23 -3.95 -20.37
CA TYR A 305 -9.07 -5.17 -20.30
C TYR A 305 -8.25 -6.45 -20.09
N ARG A 306 -7.01 -6.48 -20.57
CA ARG A 306 -6.12 -7.63 -20.38
C ARG A 306 -5.45 -7.65 -19.01
N LEU A 307 -5.16 -6.49 -18.42
CA LEU A 307 -4.53 -6.34 -17.11
C LEU A 307 -5.54 -6.39 -15.95
N ASN A 308 -6.77 -5.99 -16.19
CA ASN A 308 -7.79 -5.79 -15.17
C ASN A 308 -8.78 -6.97 -15.11
N ALA A 309 -8.27 -8.19 -14.88
CA ALA A 309 -9.13 -9.33 -14.56
C ALA A 309 -9.65 -9.25 -13.10
N VAL A 310 -8.80 -8.77 -12.20
CA VAL A 310 -9.13 -8.48 -10.81
C VAL A 310 -8.49 -7.15 -10.41
N THR A 311 -9.28 -6.23 -9.83
CA THR A 311 -8.78 -4.98 -9.25
C THR A 311 -8.76 -5.09 -7.73
N LEU A 312 -7.63 -4.72 -7.13
CA LEU A 312 -7.46 -4.55 -5.69
C LEU A 312 -7.21 -3.07 -5.40
N HIS A 313 -8.10 -2.45 -4.64
CA HIS A 313 -7.94 -1.05 -4.25
C HIS A 313 -7.41 -0.96 -2.83
N LEU A 314 -6.22 -0.35 -2.65
CA LEU A 314 -5.64 -0.12 -1.34
C LEU A 314 -6.11 1.22 -0.79
N PRO A 315 -6.75 1.22 0.38
CA PRO A 315 -7.16 2.46 1.03
C PRO A 315 -5.92 3.27 1.46
N PRO A 316 -5.98 4.60 1.39
CA PRO A 316 -4.94 5.49 1.91
C PRO A 316 -4.87 5.40 3.44
N LEU A 317 -3.72 5.78 4.03
CA LEU A 317 -3.47 5.60 5.47
C LEU A 317 -4.46 6.38 6.36
N ARG A 318 -4.96 7.53 5.90
CA ARG A 318 -6.02 8.31 6.60
C ARG A 318 -7.35 7.55 6.74
N GLU A 319 -7.62 6.56 5.90
CA GLU A 319 -8.78 5.65 5.99
C GLU A 319 -8.46 4.36 6.78
N ARG A 320 -7.20 4.23 7.27
CA ARG A 320 -6.67 3.10 8.02
C ARG A 320 -6.05 3.54 9.34
N ILE A 321 -6.73 4.42 10.07
CA ILE A 321 -6.22 5.05 11.29
C ILE A 321 -5.79 4.02 12.34
N GLU A 322 -6.50 2.88 12.41
CA GLU A 322 -6.19 1.76 13.30
C GLU A 322 -4.83 1.12 13.01
N ASP A 323 -4.35 1.22 11.77
CA ASP A 323 -3.08 0.63 11.33
C ASP A 323 -1.86 1.51 11.68
N ILE A 324 -2.05 2.81 11.98
CA ILE A 324 -0.96 3.75 12.22
C ILE A 324 -0.07 3.30 13.39
N VAL A 325 -0.67 2.92 14.51
CA VAL A 325 0.09 2.50 15.70
C VAL A 325 0.79 1.16 15.52
N PRO A 326 0.15 0.11 15.00
CA PRO A 326 0.83 -1.14 14.63
C PRO A 326 2.00 -0.92 13.68
N LEU A 327 1.83 -0.12 12.63
CA LEU A 327 2.88 0.22 11.66
C LEU A 327 4.03 0.99 12.31
N ALA A 328 3.74 2.00 13.14
CA ALA A 328 4.75 2.75 13.87
C ALA A 328 5.59 1.84 14.78
N LYS A 329 4.94 0.95 15.55
CA LYS A 329 5.63 -0.03 16.40
C LYS A 329 6.51 -0.98 15.59
N PHE A 330 6.03 -1.44 14.45
CA PHE A 330 6.81 -2.29 13.56
C PHE A 330 8.06 -1.57 13.04
N PHE A 331 7.95 -0.33 12.59
CA PHE A 331 9.11 0.44 12.13
C PHE A 331 10.11 0.70 13.25
N ILE A 332 9.65 1.02 14.46
CA ILE A 332 10.53 1.13 15.63
C ILE A 332 11.29 -0.18 15.85
N HIS A 333 10.58 -1.31 15.86
CA HIS A 333 11.20 -2.63 16.10
C HIS A 333 12.22 -3.01 15.02
N LYS A 334 11.95 -2.65 13.76
CA LYS A 334 12.84 -2.90 12.62
C LYS A 334 14.15 -2.11 12.68
N ILE A 335 14.14 -0.94 13.35
CA ILE A 335 15.29 -0.03 13.45
C ILE A 335 16.14 -0.34 14.68
N VAL A 336 15.49 -0.71 15.80
CA VAL A 336 16.19 -1.01 17.05
C VAL A 336 16.91 -2.35 16.91
N PRO A 337 18.24 -2.41 17.12
CA PRO A 337 18.99 -3.68 17.06
C PRO A 337 18.45 -4.69 18.07
N GLU A 338 18.56 -5.99 17.77
CA GLU A 338 18.24 -7.05 18.72
C GLU A 338 19.05 -6.88 20.02
N GLY A 339 18.35 -6.78 21.16
CA GLY A 339 18.96 -6.52 22.47
C GLY A 339 19.20 -5.05 22.80
N GLY A 340 18.84 -4.11 21.92
CA GLY A 340 18.85 -2.68 22.21
C GLY A 340 17.74 -2.28 23.22
N PRO A 341 17.85 -1.08 23.85
CA PRO A 341 16.83 -0.61 24.78
C PRO A 341 15.49 -0.44 24.01
N PRO A 342 14.36 -0.90 24.59
CA PRO A 342 13.07 -0.75 23.94
C PRO A 342 12.69 0.73 23.81
N ILE A 343 12.31 1.15 22.60
CA ILE A 343 11.81 2.50 22.34
C ILE A 343 10.27 2.48 22.36
N GLY A 344 9.71 3.33 23.24
CA GLY A 344 8.28 3.50 23.39
C GLY A 344 7.72 4.62 22.50
N LEU A 345 6.39 4.69 22.43
CA LEU A 345 5.65 5.77 21.77
C LEU A 345 4.75 6.43 22.81
N ALA A 346 4.96 7.72 23.06
CA ALA A 346 4.15 8.50 24.01
C ALA A 346 2.70 8.60 23.51
N ARG A 347 1.73 8.71 24.45
CA ARG A 347 0.32 8.80 24.11
C ARG A 347 0.02 10.04 23.28
N GLU A 348 0.64 11.15 23.62
CA GLU A 348 0.51 12.42 22.90
C GLU A 348 1.04 12.31 21.45
N ALA A 349 2.13 11.59 21.26
CA ALA A 349 2.67 11.32 19.91
C ALA A 349 1.71 10.44 19.11
N VAL A 350 1.06 9.44 19.72
CA VAL A 350 0.03 8.62 19.08
C VAL A 350 -1.14 9.46 18.59
N GLU A 351 -1.60 10.42 19.39
CA GLU A 351 -2.70 11.32 19.01
C GLU A 351 -2.30 12.21 17.80
N VAL A 352 -1.09 12.75 17.82
CA VAL A 352 -0.56 13.53 16.69
C VAL A 352 -0.49 12.69 15.41
N LEU A 353 0.03 11.46 15.51
CA LEU A 353 0.14 10.56 14.36
C LEU A 353 -1.22 10.16 13.78
N LYS A 354 -2.23 9.95 14.62
CA LYS A 354 -3.60 9.59 14.19
C LYS A 354 -4.35 10.73 13.53
N ASN A 355 -4.05 11.97 13.91
CA ASN A 355 -4.73 13.15 13.40
C ASN A 355 -4.15 13.69 12.09
N TYR A 356 -3.01 13.20 11.65
CA TYR A 356 -2.35 13.65 10.42
C TYR A 356 -2.88 12.86 9.20
N ASP A 357 -3.04 13.54 8.05
CA ASP A 357 -3.66 12.98 6.84
C ASP A 357 -2.75 12.03 6.03
N TRP A 358 -1.46 12.01 6.31
CA TRP A 358 -0.49 11.12 5.66
C TRP A 358 -0.52 11.16 4.13
N PRO A 359 -0.29 12.30 3.46
CA PRO A 359 -0.28 12.37 2.00
C PRO A 359 0.74 11.44 1.33
N GLY A 360 1.85 11.11 2.01
CA GLY A 360 2.82 10.10 1.57
C GLY A 360 2.57 8.70 2.13
N ASN A 361 1.41 8.47 2.78
CA ASN A 361 0.95 7.18 3.31
C ASN A 361 1.99 6.47 4.20
N ILE A 362 2.15 5.16 4.04
CA ILE A 362 3.04 4.33 4.86
C ILE A 362 4.51 4.72 4.67
N ARG A 363 4.91 5.15 3.46
CA ARG A 363 6.29 5.60 3.19
C ARG A 363 6.64 6.86 3.99
N GLU A 364 5.70 7.77 4.12
CA GLU A 364 5.87 8.98 4.94
C GLU A 364 5.89 8.65 6.43
N LEU A 365 5.01 7.76 6.89
CA LEU A 365 4.99 7.28 8.27
C LEU A 365 6.31 6.59 8.62
N GLU A 366 6.83 5.70 7.78
CA GLU A 366 8.13 5.04 7.96
C GLU A 366 9.24 6.08 8.15
N ASN A 367 9.36 7.04 7.23
CA ASN A 367 10.37 8.10 7.33
C ASN A 367 10.23 8.95 8.60
N ALA A 368 9.00 9.28 9.01
CA ALA A 368 8.75 10.05 10.23
C ALA A 368 9.18 9.27 11.48
N ILE A 369 8.84 7.99 11.56
CA ILE A 369 9.20 7.11 12.69
C ILE A 369 10.70 6.83 12.71
N VAL A 370 11.34 6.56 11.56
CA VAL A 370 12.80 6.39 11.46
C VAL A 370 13.52 7.61 12.03
N ARG A 371 13.11 8.82 11.61
CA ARG A 371 13.68 10.07 12.13
C ARG A 371 13.44 10.25 13.63
N ALA A 372 12.21 10.04 14.09
CA ALA A 372 11.86 10.19 15.50
C ALA A 372 12.62 9.20 16.39
N THR A 373 12.78 7.94 15.94
CA THR A 373 13.57 6.91 16.63
C THR A 373 15.04 7.29 16.75
N ALA A 374 15.61 7.97 15.76
CA ALA A 374 17.00 8.44 15.78
C ALA A 374 17.22 9.67 16.70
N LEU A 375 16.17 10.42 17.00
CA LEU A 375 16.25 11.67 17.79
C LEU A 375 15.81 11.47 19.25
N CYS A 376 14.98 10.49 19.56
CA CYS A 376 14.50 10.23 20.92
C CYS A 376 15.53 9.45 21.76
N ASP A 377 15.45 9.60 23.09
CA ASP A 377 16.26 8.81 24.02
C ASP A 377 15.68 7.38 24.19
N GLN A 378 14.45 7.26 24.69
CA GLN A 378 13.75 5.96 24.92
C GLN A 378 12.27 6.01 24.56
N ILE A 379 11.67 7.20 24.43
CA ILE A 379 10.25 7.36 24.17
C ILE A 379 10.09 8.45 23.12
N ILE A 380 9.47 8.12 22.00
CA ILE A 380 9.12 9.09 20.95
C ILE A 380 8.01 9.98 21.46
N ARG A 381 8.26 11.29 21.48
CA ARG A 381 7.33 12.35 21.87
C ARG A 381 6.95 13.20 20.66
N PRO A 382 5.92 14.08 20.78
CA PRO A 382 5.56 14.97 19.68
C PRO A 382 6.72 15.81 19.16
N GLU A 383 7.64 16.26 20.02
CA GLU A 383 8.80 17.05 19.66
C GLU A 383 9.82 16.33 18.75
N ASP A 384 9.85 14.99 18.78
CA ASP A 384 10.72 14.16 17.95
C ASP A 384 10.15 13.98 16.53
N LEU A 385 8.85 14.22 16.35
CA LEU A 385 8.17 14.10 15.06
C LEU A 385 8.49 15.30 14.16
N PRO A 386 8.44 15.15 12.83
CA PRO A 386 8.60 16.25 11.88
C PRO A 386 7.63 17.40 12.16
N GLU A 387 8.10 18.64 12.00
CA GLU A 387 7.35 19.87 12.31
C GLU A 387 5.98 19.92 11.59
N ARG A 388 5.93 19.54 10.31
CA ARG A 388 4.68 19.50 9.54
C ARG A 388 3.60 18.60 10.16
N ILE A 389 3.99 17.47 10.79
CA ILE A 389 3.05 16.54 11.45
C ILE A 389 2.56 17.15 12.77
N ARG A 390 3.43 17.82 13.53
CA ARG A 390 3.09 18.51 14.77
C ARG A 390 2.13 19.69 14.55
N GLU A 391 2.43 20.52 13.56
CA GLU A 391 1.63 21.73 13.27
C GLU A 391 0.26 21.42 12.71
N PHE A 392 0.08 20.31 11.99
CA PHE A 392 -1.21 19.88 11.50
C PHE A 392 -2.20 19.62 12.64
N SER A 393 -1.75 18.99 13.72
CA SER A 393 -2.58 18.72 14.92
C SER A 393 -2.99 19.98 15.66
N THR A 394 -2.24 21.09 15.54
CA THR A 394 -2.55 22.36 16.25
C THR A 394 -3.48 23.29 15.47
N LYS A 395 -3.58 23.12 14.15
CA LYS A 395 -4.31 24.05 13.26
C LYS A 395 -5.72 23.60 12.87
N GLY A 396 -6.14 22.36 13.17
CA GLY A 396 -7.41 21.77 12.74
C GLY A 396 -7.53 21.61 11.20
N PRO A 397 -8.47 20.77 10.71
CA PRO A 397 -8.56 20.45 9.29
C PRO A 397 -9.01 21.64 8.39
N ASP A 398 -9.48 22.75 8.95
CA ASP A 398 -10.04 23.88 8.19
C ASP A 398 -9.04 24.95 7.72
N ASN A 399 -7.73 24.79 8.01
CA ASN A 399 -6.72 25.81 7.65
C ASN A 399 -5.50 25.24 6.93
N VAL A 400 -5.59 24.06 6.36
CA VAL A 400 -4.60 23.59 5.39
C VAL A 400 -5.04 24.10 4.02
N GLU A 401 -4.87 25.39 3.77
CA GLU A 401 -4.58 25.82 2.41
C GLU A 401 -3.43 24.94 1.94
N THR A 402 -3.74 24.13 0.98
CA THR A 402 -2.87 23.25 0.22
C THR A 402 -1.63 24.03 -0.24
N ARG A 403 -0.62 24.11 0.62
CA ARG A 403 0.74 24.35 0.18
C ARG A 403 1.42 23.00 -0.04
N LEU A 404 0.82 22.21 -0.93
CA LEU A 404 1.59 21.43 -1.87
C LEU A 404 2.37 22.50 -2.67
N ASP A 405 3.66 22.62 -2.40
CA ASP A 405 4.62 23.15 -3.35
C ASP A 405 4.73 22.19 -4.55
N THR A 406 3.61 21.92 -5.18
CA THR A 406 3.47 21.62 -6.59
C THR A 406 2.82 22.84 -7.24
N SER A 407 3.35 24.01 -6.98
CA SER A 407 3.35 25.01 -8.00
C SER A 407 4.36 24.52 -9.05
N GLU A 408 3.86 23.88 -10.09
CA GLU A 408 4.41 24.21 -11.40
C GLU A 408 4.65 25.72 -11.34
N PRO A 409 5.87 26.20 -11.64
CA PRO A 409 6.09 27.63 -11.61
C PRO A 409 5.02 28.26 -12.51
N ASP A 410 4.14 29.09 -11.91
CA ASP A 410 3.29 29.97 -12.67
C ASP A 410 4.19 30.62 -13.71
N ASP A 411 3.84 30.53 -14.97
CA ASP A 411 4.58 31.08 -16.12
C ASP A 411 4.80 32.60 -16.00
N GLU A 412 4.33 33.24 -14.92
CA GLU A 412 4.51 34.68 -14.63
C GLU A 412 5.72 35.04 -13.76
N GLU A 413 6.48 34.09 -13.19
CA GLU A 413 7.66 34.42 -12.38
C GLU A 413 8.92 33.61 -12.73
N LEU A 414 9.15 33.27 -13.97
CA LEU A 414 10.49 32.89 -14.43
C LEU A 414 11.35 34.16 -14.48
N ILE A 415 11.83 34.60 -13.29
CA ILE A 415 12.79 35.72 -13.20
C ILE A 415 14.18 35.23 -13.60
N SER A 416 14.89 36.08 -14.31
CA SER A 416 16.28 35.79 -14.71
C SER A 416 17.16 35.58 -13.47
N LEU A 417 18.25 34.80 -13.60
CA LEU A 417 19.24 34.60 -12.53
C LEU A 417 19.76 35.96 -12.02
N PHE A 418 19.85 36.93 -12.90
CA PHE A 418 20.25 38.31 -12.58
C PHE A 418 19.23 38.98 -11.64
N GLU A 419 17.95 38.88 -11.89
CA GLU A 419 16.91 39.44 -11.01
C GLU A 419 16.83 38.70 -9.67
N LEU A 420 16.98 37.38 -9.65
CA LEU A 420 17.02 36.58 -8.42
C LEU A 420 18.20 37.00 -7.53
N GLU A 421 19.38 37.15 -8.14
CA GLU A 421 20.59 37.64 -7.47
C GLU A 421 20.37 39.03 -6.85
N GLY A 422 19.79 39.96 -7.59
CA GLY A 422 19.46 41.30 -7.12
C GLY A 422 18.48 41.30 -5.94
N ARG A 423 17.37 40.58 -6.04
CA ARG A 423 16.36 40.44 -4.97
C ARG A 423 16.95 39.82 -3.71
N HIS A 424 17.83 38.80 -3.85
CA HIS A 424 18.48 38.17 -2.71
C HIS A 424 19.46 39.10 -2.01
N ILE A 425 20.29 39.83 -2.75
CA ILE A 425 21.22 40.82 -2.19
C ILE A 425 20.46 41.93 -1.46
N GLU A 426 19.36 42.43 -2.04
CA GLU A 426 18.53 43.47 -1.41
C GLU A 426 17.91 42.96 -0.09
N ARG A 427 17.40 41.72 -0.04
CA ARG A 427 16.86 41.11 1.17
C ARG A 427 17.90 41.00 2.28
N VAL A 428 19.13 40.57 1.96
CA VAL A 428 20.24 40.47 2.92
C VAL A 428 20.71 41.86 3.38
N LEU A 429 20.75 42.85 2.51
CA LEU A 429 21.08 44.25 2.89
C LEU A 429 20.01 44.84 3.83
N ARG A 430 18.73 44.60 3.59
CA ARG A 430 17.64 44.97 4.53
C ARG A 430 17.80 44.30 5.88
N HIS A 431 18.06 42.98 5.89
CA HIS A 431 18.25 42.20 7.12
C HIS A 431 19.44 42.71 7.95
N THR A 432 20.52 43.11 7.29
CA THR A 432 21.75 43.67 7.94
C THR A 432 21.68 45.17 8.14
N ARG A 433 20.51 45.79 7.96
CA ARG A 433 20.28 47.25 8.08
C ARG A 433 21.34 48.10 7.34
N GLY A 434 21.71 47.67 6.13
CA GLY A 434 22.69 48.34 5.30
C GLY A 434 24.17 48.09 5.65
N ASN A 435 24.46 47.27 6.64
CA ASN A 435 25.84 46.91 7.00
C ASN A 435 26.45 45.96 5.96
N LYS A 436 27.21 46.54 5.02
CA LYS A 436 27.82 45.81 3.89
C LYS A 436 28.85 44.76 4.31
N GLN A 437 29.46 44.89 5.49
CA GLN A 437 30.41 43.89 5.98
C GLN A 437 29.69 42.66 6.55
N ALA A 438 28.60 42.87 7.27
CA ALA A 438 27.74 41.79 7.75
C ALA A 438 27.02 41.09 6.59
N ALA A 439 26.51 41.83 5.61
CA ALA A 439 25.89 41.33 4.41
C ALA A 439 26.83 40.46 3.58
N ALA A 440 28.07 40.87 3.38
CA ALA A 440 29.09 40.12 2.65
C ALA A 440 29.38 38.77 3.34
N ARG A 441 29.46 38.75 4.68
CA ARG A 441 29.63 37.48 5.46
C ARG A 441 28.45 36.55 5.32
N LEU A 442 27.21 37.05 5.37
CA LEU A 442 26.00 36.25 5.21
C LEU A 442 25.86 35.67 3.78
N LEU A 443 26.29 36.41 2.77
CA LEU A 443 26.31 35.99 1.37
C LEU A 443 27.50 35.08 1.01
N GLY A 444 28.45 34.87 1.91
CA GLY A 444 29.66 34.07 1.66
C GLY A 444 30.60 34.67 0.62
N ILE A 445 30.57 36.00 0.41
CA ILE A 445 31.39 36.72 -0.58
C ILE A 445 32.23 37.82 0.10
N ASP A 446 33.28 38.31 -0.59
CA ASP A 446 34.04 39.43 -0.09
C ASP A 446 33.31 40.77 -0.28
N ARG A 447 33.68 41.77 0.55
CA ARG A 447 33.04 43.08 0.56
C ARG A 447 33.16 43.84 -0.80
N THR A 448 34.24 43.62 -1.54
CA THR A 448 34.46 44.27 -2.83
C THR A 448 33.57 43.66 -3.91
N THR A 449 33.39 42.37 -3.88
CA THR A 449 32.42 41.64 -4.72
C THR A 449 31.00 42.12 -4.45
N LEU A 450 30.58 42.18 -3.17
CA LEU A 450 29.27 42.73 -2.81
C LEU A 450 29.05 44.16 -3.31
N GLN A 451 30.04 45.02 -3.19
CA GLN A 451 29.94 46.41 -3.71
C GLN A 451 29.75 46.44 -5.23
N ARG A 452 30.46 45.58 -5.99
CA ARG A 452 30.28 45.48 -7.44
C ARG A 452 28.89 45.00 -7.79
N MET A 453 28.35 44.00 -7.06
CA MET A 453 27.01 43.46 -7.27
C MET A 453 25.93 44.51 -6.95
N ILE A 454 26.03 45.23 -5.84
CA ILE A 454 25.11 46.33 -5.49
C ILE A 454 25.07 47.37 -6.62
N LYS A 455 26.25 47.75 -7.19
CA LYS A 455 26.32 48.67 -8.30
C LYS A 455 25.77 48.11 -9.61
N ARG A 456 25.99 46.81 -9.89
CA ARG A 456 25.51 46.11 -11.07
C ARG A 456 24.00 46.00 -11.09
N HIS A 457 23.39 45.72 -9.94
CA HIS A 457 21.94 45.58 -9.77
C HIS A 457 21.24 46.92 -9.43
N GLN A 458 21.95 48.03 -9.43
CA GLN A 458 21.43 49.40 -9.14
C GLN A 458 20.65 49.47 -7.82
N LEU A 459 21.04 48.65 -6.83
CA LEU A 459 20.40 48.67 -5.53
C LEU A 459 20.79 49.91 -4.77
N SER A 460 19.81 50.83 -4.53
CA SER A 460 20.03 52.03 -3.74
C SER A 460 20.34 51.64 -2.29
N SER A 461 21.46 52.17 -1.75
CA SER A 461 21.78 51.99 -0.34
C SER A 461 20.67 52.61 0.51
N LEU A 462 20.02 51.76 1.36
CA LEU A 462 19.13 52.25 2.40
C LEU A 462 19.86 53.33 3.23
N PRO A 463 19.22 54.50 3.50
CA PRO A 463 19.84 55.52 4.34
C PRO A 463 20.10 54.99 5.75
N PRO A 464 21.21 55.38 6.41
CA PRO A 464 21.42 55.05 7.80
C PRO A 464 20.33 55.69 8.65
N ASP A 465 19.81 54.97 9.65
CA ASP A 465 18.77 55.39 10.56
C ASP A 465 19.02 56.81 11.10
N GLY A 466 18.18 57.74 10.69
CA GLY A 466 18.07 59.07 11.28
C GLY A 466 16.80 59.19 12.09
N HIS A 467 16.95 59.29 13.39
CA HIS A 467 16.04 59.82 14.43
C HIS A 467 14.53 59.94 14.12
N ALA A 468 13.76 59.24 14.92
CA ALA A 468 12.39 59.59 15.20
C ALA A 468 12.27 61.06 15.65
N ASN A 469 11.52 61.86 14.93
CA ASN A 469 10.84 63.03 15.49
C ASN A 469 9.47 63.16 14.82
N GLY A 470 8.47 63.12 15.70
CA GLY A 470 7.08 63.25 15.32
C GLY A 470 6.81 64.64 14.76
N GLN A 471 5.85 64.68 13.86
CA GLN A 471 4.80 65.71 13.88
C GLN A 471 3.62 65.31 13.01
N GLN A 472 2.48 65.50 13.63
CA GLN A 472 1.13 65.45 13.08
C GLN A 472 0.96 66.41 11.90
N GLY A 473 0.09 66.08 10.97
CA GLY A 473 -0.43 67.11 10.06
C GLY A 473 -1.23 66.53 8.88
N LEU A 474 -2.49 66.25 9.10
CA LEU A 474 -3.68 66.77 8.39
C LEU A 474 -3.75 66.75 6.85
N TRP A 475 -4.65 65.93 6.34
CA TRP A 475 -5.81 66.21 5.48
C TRP A 475 -5.64 66.78 4.04
N LYS A 476 -6.45 66.09 3.16
CA LYS A 476 -7.15 66.55 1.93
C LYS A 476 -6.35 66.40 0.63
N MET A 477 -6.80 65.70 -0.31
CA MET A 477 -8.06 65.50 -1.06
C MET A 477 -8.03 64.15 -1.75
#